data_7a25f271d78fe50db8359fa1673e7629
#
_entry.id   7a25f271d78fe50db8359fa1673e7629
#
_cell.length_a   1.000
_cell.length_b   1.000
_cell.length_c   1.000
_cell.angle_alpha   90.00
_cell.angle_beta   90.00
_cell.angle_gamma   90.00
#
_symmetry.space_group_name_H-M   'P 1'
#
loop_
_entity.id
_entity.type
_entity.pdbx_description
1 polymer ?
#
loop_
_entity_poly.entity_id
_entity_poly.type
_entity_poly.pdbx_seq_one_letter_code
_entity_poly.pdbx_strand_id
1 'polypeptide(L)'
;MSNFALIGAAGYIAPRHLKAIRDTGNKLVAAVDPHDSVGLLDQFSFDTRFFTEIERFDRHLEKLRRGPDANQNRVQWVSICSPNYLHDAHCRLALRVGADVICEKPLVINPWNLDQLEQIEEETGHKIYNVLQLRVHP
;
A
#
# COMPACT_ATOMS: atom_id res chain seq x y z
N MET A 1 -11.93 12.25 -1.13
CA MET A 1 -11.05 11.47 -2.01
C MET A 1 -9.68 11.30 -1.35
N SER A 2 -9.19 10.08 -1.30
CA SER A 2 -7.90 9.78 -0.66
C SER A 2 -6.86 9.41 -1.70
N ASN A 3 -5.59 9.61 -1.33
CA ASN A 3 -4.44 9.20 -2.14
C ASN A 3 -3.97 7.85 -1.68
N PHE A 4 -3.93 6.90 -2.60
CA PHE A 4 -3.47 5.54 -2.36
C PHE A 4 -2.13 5.29 -3.04
N ALA A 5 -1.34 4.43 -2.44
CA ALA A 5 -0.21 3.79 -3.11
C ALA A 5 -0.38 2.27 -3.00
N LEU A 6 0.24 1.53 -3.90
CA LEU A 6 0.10 0.09 -3.95
C LEU A 6 1.45 -0.58 -4.09
N ILE A 7 1.72 -1.56 -3.22
CA ILE A 7 2.93 -2.38 -3.27
C ILE A 7 2.57 -3.75 -3.79
N GLY A 8 3.26 -4.20 -4.84
CA GLY A 8 2.99 -5.49 -5.47
C GLY A 8 2.02 -5.38 -6.64
N ALA A 9 2.23 -4.41 -7.52
CA ALA A 9 1.32 -4.14 -8.64
C ALA A 9 1.16 -5.32 -9.61
N ALA A 10 2.17 -6.19 -9.73
CA ALA A 10 2.10 -7.39 -10.55
C ALA A 10 1.54 -8.59 -9.78
N GLY A 11 1.16 -8.42 -8.51
CA GLY A 11 0.63 -9.48 -7.69
C GLY A 11 -0.75 -9.95 -8.16
N TYR A 12 -1.06 -11.20 -7.85
CA TYR A 12 -2.32 -11.82 -8.26
C TYR A 12 -3.55 -11.07 -7.77
N ILE A 13 -3.50 -10.55 -6.56
CA ILE A 13 -4.66 -9.88 -5.94
C ILE A 13 -4.72 -8.38 -6.27
N ALA A 14 -3.69 -7.81 -6.87
CA ALA A 14 -3.62 -6.38 -7.14
C ALA A 14 -4.81 -5.85 -7.95
N PRO A 15 -5.33 -6.54 -8.99
CA PRO A 15 -6.49 -6.04 -9.73
C PRO A 15 -7.71 -5.76 -8.87
N ARG A 16 -7.94 -6.54 -7.81
CA ARG A 16 -9.07 -6.29 -6.90
C ARG A 16 -8.91 -4.99 -6.14
N HIS A 17 -7.68 -4.72 -5.67
CA HIS A 17 -7.39 -3.47 -4.97
C HIS A 17 -7.50 -2.27 -5.90
N LEU A 18 -6.97 -2.40 -7.12
CA LEU A 18 -7.06 -1.34 -8.13
C LEU A 18 -8.50 -1.00 -8.45
N LYS A 19 -9.33 -2.03 -8.64
CA LYS A 19 -10.76 -1.84 -8.91
C LYS A 19 -11.45 -1.12 -7.75
N ALA A 20 -11.17 -1.53 -6.53
CA ALA A 20 -11.76 -0.92 -5.34
C ALA A 20 -11.36 0.55 -5.20
N ILE A 21 -10.09 0.87 -5.44
CA ILE A 21 -9.62 2.26 -5.38
C ILE A 21 -10.34 3.11 -6.42
N ARG A 22 -10.44 2.63 -7.65
CA ARG A 22 -11.12 3.34 -8.74
C ARG A 22 -12.61 3.52 -8.44
N ASP A 23 -13.29 2.44 -8.06
CA ASP A 23 -14.74 2.44 -7.90
C ASP A 23 -15.20 3.29 -6.70
N THR A 24 -14.32 3.51 -5.73
CA THR A 24 -14.60 4.39 -4.58
C THR A 24 -14.23 5.84 -4.83
N GLY A 25 -13.76 6.17 -6.03
CA GLY A 25 -13.43 7.55 -6.39
C GLY A 25 -12.12 8.05 -5.82
N ASN A 26 -11.23 7.16 -5.41
CA ASN A 26 -9.93 7.52 -4.87
C ASN A 26 -8.86 7.53 -5.96
N LYS A 27 -7.71 8.12 -5.64
CA LYS A 27 -6.56 8.19 -6.55
C LYS A 27 -5.50 7.18 -6.19
N LEU A 28 -4.92 6.54 -7.20
CA LEU A 28 -3.69 5.78 -7.05
C LEU A 28 -2.55 6.65 -7.57
N VAL A 29 -1.72 7.17 -6.67
CA VAL A 29 -0.67 8.13 -7.04
C VAL A 29 0.70 7.48 -7.25
N ALA A 30 0.92 6.30 -6.66
CA ALA A 30 2.19 5.59 -6.78
C ALA A 30 1.98 4.09 -6.67
N ALA A 31 2.82 3.33 -7.38
CA ALA A 31 2.81 1.87 -7.29
C ALA A 31 4.21 1.33 -7.50
N VAL A 32 4.49 0.16 -6.94
CA VAL A 32 5.79 -0.47 -7.08
C VAL A 32 5.65 -1.99 -7.24
N ASP A 33 6.48 -2.53 -8.13
CA ASP A 33 6.67 -3.98 -8.29
C ASP A 33 7.98 -4.20 -9.02
N PRO A 34 8.80 -5.21 -8.62
CA PRO A 34 10.02 -5.53 -9.37
C PRO A 34 9.77 -5.84 -10.84
N HIS A 35 8.57 -6.33 -11.15
CA HIS A 35 8.17 -6.61 -12.54
C HIS A 35 7.41 -5.42 -13.11
N ASP A 36 7.73 -5.05 -14.35
CA ASP A 36 7.04 -3.96 -15.03
C ASP A 36 5.57 -4.29 -15.22
N SER A 37 4.70 -3.51 -14.61
CA SER A 37 3.26 -3.72 -14.65
C SER A 37 2.50 -2.43 -14.98
N VAL A 38 3.14 -1.50 -15.66
CA VAL A 38 2.53 -0.23 -16.04
C VAL A 38 1.26 -0.45 -16.87
N GLY A 39 1.27 -1.43 -17.78
CA GLY A 39 0.09 -1.72 -18.60
C GLY A 39 -1.14 -2.09 -17.80
N LEU A 40 -0.96 -2.77 -16.67
CA LEU A 40 -2.07 -3.09 -15.79
C LEU A 40 -2.67 -1.83 -15.18
N LEU A 41 -1.83 -0.89 -14.77
CA LEU A 41 -2.28 0.38 -14.19
C LEU A 41 -3.06 1.21 -15.22
N ASP A 42 -2.62 1.20 -16.46
CA ASP A 42 -3.30 1.91 -17.54
C ASP A 42 -4.72 1.39 -17.77
N GLN A 43 -4.96 0.09 -17.57
CA GLN A 43 -6.28 -0.50 -17.70
C GLN A 43 -7.28 0.08 -16.71
N PHE A 44 -6.82 0.59 -15.59
CA PHE A 44 -7.68 1.19 -14.58
C PHE A 44 -7.74 2.72 -14.67
N SER A 45 -7.17 3.29 -15.72
CA SER A 45 -7.20 4.74 -15.99
C SER A 45 -6.57 5.59 -14.90
N PHE A 46 -5.57 5.07 -14.20
CA PHE A 46 -4.83 5.83 -13.19
C PHE A 46 -3.63 6.53 -13.80
N ASP A 47 -3.43 7.78 -13.41
CA ASP A 47 -2.19 8.52 -13.68
C ASP A 47 -1.26 8.27 -12.49
N THR A 48 -0.55 7.16 -12.53
CA THR A 48 0.21 6.63 -11.41
C THR A 48 1.71 6.65 -11.71
N ARG A 49 2.49 7.12 -10.73
CA ARG A 49 3.94 7.00 -10.85
C ARG A 49 4.36 5.58 -10.46
N PHE A 50 4.96 4.87 -11.40
CA PHE A 50 5.34 3.48 -11.22
C PHE A 50 6.84 3.34 -10.95
N PHE A 51 7.18 2.45 -10.01
CA PHE A 51 8.57 2.16 -9.63
C PHE A 51 8.83 0.66 -9.70
N THR A 52 10.04 0.28 -10.08
CA THR A 52 10.48 -1.10 -9.99
C THR A 52 11.35 -1.35 -8.76
N GLU A 53 11.76 -0.31 -8.06
CA GLU A 53 12.61 -0.41 -6.87
C GLU A 53 11.90 0.16 -5.65
N ILE A 54 11.82 -0.64 -4.58
CA ILE A 54 11.10 -0.24 -3.36
C ILE A 54 11.74 0.99 -2.71
N GLU A 55 13.05 1.15 -2.79
CA GLU A 55 13.75 2.27 -2.19
C GLU A 55 13.36 3.59 -2.85
N ARG A 56 13.17 3.59 -4.16
CA ARG A 56 12.72 4.78 -4.88
C ARG A 56 11.28 5.12 -4.59
N PHE A 57 10.44 4.09 -4.46
CA PHE A 57 9.05 4.24 -4.08
C PHE A 57 8.95 4.87 -2.68
N ASP A 58 9.70 4.31 -1.71
CA ASP A 58 9.74 4.83 -0.34
C ASP A 58 10.14 6.31 -0.32
N ARG A 59 11.22 6.63 -1.03
CA ARG A 59 11.70 8.01 -1.10
C ARG A 59 10.67 8.95 -1.70
N HIS A 60 9.95 8.48 -2.71
CA HIS A 60 8.89 9.28 -3.33
C HIS A 60 7.75 9.56 -2.35
N LEU A 61 7.31 8.56 -1.60
CA LEU A 61 6.27 8.75 -0.59
C LEU A 61 6.71 9.72 0.50
N GLU A 62 7.98 9.65 0.91
CA GLU A 62 8.52 10.59 1.89
C GLU A 62 8.55 12.02 1.36
N LYS A 63 8.90 12.21 0.09
CA LYS A 63 8.86 13.53 -0.53
C LYS A 63 7.45 14.10 -0.55
N LEU A 64 6.46 13.28 -0.86
CA LEU A 64 5.06 13.73 -0.85
C LEU A 64 4.60 14.12 0.55
N ARG A 65 5.05 13.38 1.57
CA ARG A 65 4.70 13.64 2.96
C ARG A 65 5.29 14.93 3.49
N ARG A 66 6.50 15.26 3.04
CA ARG A 66 7.27 16.42 3.54
C ARG A 66 7.20 17.65 2.66
N GLY A 67 6.61 17.53 1.48
CA GLY A 67 6.58 18.62 0.52
C GLY A 67 5.64 19.74 0.91
N PRO A 68 5.72 20.88 0.18
CA PRO A 68 4.91 22.05 0.49
C PRO A 68 3.41 21.82 0.35
N ASP A 69 3.01 20.86 -0.49
CA ASP A 69 1.60 20.53 -0.72
C ASP A 69 1.23 19.19 -0.08
N ALA A 70 1.84 18.87 1.08
CA ALA A 70 1.67 17.58 1.73
C ALA A 70 0.20 17.26 2.04
N ASN A 71 -0.60 18.25 2.43
CA ASN A 71 -2.01 18.03 2.75
C ASN A 71 -2.80 17.46 1.56
N GLN A 72 -2.42 17.83 0.34
CA GLN A 72 -3.10 17.37 -0.88
C GLN A 72 -2.42 16.16 -1.50
N ASN A 73 -1.10 16.06 -1.36
CA ASN A 73 -0.30 15.11 -2.14
C ASN A 73 0.18 13.89 -1.36
N ARG A 74 0.17 13.94 -0.03
CA ARG A 74 0.66 12.80 0.75
C ARG A 74 -0.22 11.58 0.53
N VAL A 75 0.40 10.41 0.60
CA VAL A 75 -0.31 9.14 0.53
C VAL A 75 -0.94 8.85 1.88
N GLN A 76 -2.24 8.58 1.90
CA GLN A 76 -3.01 8.31 3.10
C GLN A 76 -3.22 6.82 3.34
N TRP A 77 -3.21 6.03 2.27
CA TRP A 77 -3.43 4.59 2.32
C TRP A 77 -2.43 3.87 1.45
N VAL A 78 -1.91 2.75 1.94
CA VAL A 78 -1.07 1.84 1.16
C VAL A 78 -1.75 0.48 1.13
N SER A 79 -2.02 -0.02 -0.08
CA SER A 79 -2.50 -1.39 -0.29
C SER A 79 -1.31 -2.30 -0.52
N ILE A 80 -1.21 -3.40 0.21
CA ILE A 80 -0.10 -4.34 0.11
C ILE A 80 -0.58 -5.63 -0.54
N CYS A 81 -0.07 -5.87 -1.75
CA CYS A 81 -0.39 -7.04 -2.58
C CYS A 81 0.87 -7.84 -2.92
N SER A 82 1.96 -7.58 -2.23
CA SER A 82 3.23 -8.26 -2.44
C SER A 82 3.21 -9.69 -1.87
N PRO A 83 4.23 -10.52 -2.16
CA PRO A 83 4.30 -11.86 -1.59
C PRO A 83 4.26 -11.86 -0.07
N ASN A 84 3.72 -12.92 0.50
CA ASN A 84 3.46 -13.01 1.95
C ASN A 84 4.68 -12.73 2.82
N TYR A 85 5.85 -13.20 2.41
CA TYR A 85 7.07 -13.01 3.20
C TYR A 85 7.54 -11.55 3.28
N LEU A 86 6.98 -10.67 2.46
CA LEU A 86 7.31 -9.25 2.46
C LEU A 86 6.27 -8.38 3.18
N HIS A 87 5.15 -8.96 3.60
CA HIS A 87 4.06 -8.19 4.21
C HIS A 87 4.52 -7.39 5.42
N ASP A 88 5.29 -8.02 6.31
CA ASP A 88 5.78 -7.34 7.51
C ASP A 88 6.61 -6.10 7.16
N ALA A 89 7.60 -6.26 6.29
CA ALA A 89 8.47 -5.15 5.89
C ALA A 89 7.68 -4.02 5.22
N HIS A 90 6.74 -4.37 4.36
CA HIS A 90 5.96 -3.38 3.63
C HIS A 90 4.95 -2.67 4.53
N CYS A 91 4.38 -3.36 5.52
CA CYS A 91 3.53 -2.71 6.52
C CYS A 91 4.33 -1.68 7.32
N ARG A 92 5.55 -2.03 7.74
CA ARG A 92 6.42 -1.10 8.48
C ARG A 92 6.73 0.14 7.66
N LEU A 93 7.07 -0.06 6.39
CA LEU A 93 7.35 1.05 5.48
C LEU A 93 6.14 1.97 5.38
N ALA A 94 4.97 1.42 5.15
CA ALA A 94 3.75 2.20 4.96
C ALA A 94 3.40 3.02 6.21
N LEU A 95 3.47 2.41 7.40
CA LEU A 95 3.20 3.12 8.64
C LEU A 95 4.19 4.27 8.86
N ARG A 96 5.47 4.03 8.55
CA ARG A 96 6.52 5.05 8.75
C ARG A 96 6.40 6.23 7.79
N VAL A 97 5.85 6.02 6.61
CA VAL A 97 5.60 7.15 5.70
C VAL A 97 4.27 7.84 5.99
N GLY A 98 3.61 7.48 7.08
CA GLY A 98 2.42 8.17 7.55
C GLY A 98 1.14 7.74 6.87
N ALA A 99 1.04 6.48 6.47
CA ALA A 99 -0.15 5.94 5.81
C ALA A 99 -0.80 4.84 6.64
N ASP A 100 -2.11 4.72 6.53
CA ASP A 100 -2.82 3.54 6.98
C ASP A 100 -2.65 2.43 5.94
N VAL A 101 -2.80 1.18 6.36
CA VAL A 101 -2.45 0.03 5.54
C VAL A 101 -3.65 -0.88 5.33
N ILE A 102 -3.81 -1.35 4.09
CA ILE A 102 -4.71 -2.46 3.78
C ILE A 102 -3.81 -3.60 3.31
N CYS A 103 -3.78 -4.70 4.04
CA CYS A 103 -2.89 -5.82 3.76
C CYS A 103 -3.66 -7.12 3.62
N GLU A 104 -3.30 -7.90 2.60
CA GLU A 104 -3.85 -9.24 2.41
C GLU A 104 -3.29 -10.21 3.44
N LYS A 105 -4.02 -11.30 3.69
CA LYS A 105 -3.57 -12.35 4.58
C LYS A 105 -2.43 -13.17 3.96
N PRO A 106 -1.57 -13.76 4.76
CA PRO A 106 -1.39 -13.52 6.20
C PRO A 106 -0.63 -12.23 6.45
N LEU A 107 -1.00 -11.51 7.50
CA LEU A 107 -0.32 -10.26 7.84
C LEU A 107 1.13 -10.50 8.23
N VAL A 108 1.34 -11.40 9.19
CA VAL A 108 2.67 -11.83 9.63
C VAL A 108 2.63 -13.32 9.91
N ILE A 109 3.78 -13.96 9.78
CA ILE A 109 3.93 -15.39 10.07
C ILE A 109 4.35 -15.59 11.53
N ASN A 110 5.12 -14.66 12.08
CA ASN A 110 5.72 -14.76 13.39
C ASN A 110 5.00 -13.84 14.38
N PRO A 111 4.49 -14.35 15.52
CA PRO A 111 3.83 -13.50 16.54
C PRO A 111 4.71 -12.36 17.06
N TRP A 112 6.01 -12.55 17.10
CA TRP A 112 6.96 -11.51 17.49
C TRP A 112 6.83 -10.28 16.59
N ASN A 113 6.70 -10.50 15.29
CA ASN A 113 6.54 -9.39 14.34
C ASN A 113 5.21 -8.68 14.54
N LEU A 114 4.17 -9.40 14.94
CA LEU A 114 2.88 -8.79 15.22
C LEU A 114 2.97 -7.78 16.36
N ASP A 115 3.67 -8.13 17.44
CA ASP A 115 3.88 -7.21 18.56
C ASP A 115 4.64 -5.96 18.13
N GLN A 116 5.64 -6.11 17.27
CA GLN A 116 6.39 -4.99 16.76
C GLN A 116 5.53 -4.08 15.88
N LEU A 117 4.67 -4.65 15.05
CA LEU A 117 3.77 -3.86 14.21
C LEU A 117 2.77 -3.08 15.06
N GLU A 118 2.24 -3.67 16.11
CA GLU A 118 1.35 -2.98 17.04
C GLU A 118 2.04 -1.78 17.68
N GLN A 119 3.31 -1.95 18.04
CA GLN A 119 4.10 -0.86 18.61
C GLN A 119 4.27 0.28 17.60
N ILE A 120 4.53 -0.04 16.33
CA ILE A 120 4.67 0.98 15.29
C ILE A 120 3.33 1.69 15.04
N GLU A 121 2.21 0.95 15.10
CA GLU A 121 0.89 1.59 15.01
C GLU A 121 0.69 2.62 16.12
N GLU A 122 1.08 2.30 17.34
CA GLU A 122 0.98 3.23 18.45
C GLU A 122 1.87 4.45 18.27
N GLU A 123 3.11 4.24 17.80
CA GLU A 123 4.06 5.33 17.61
C GLU A 123 3.66 6.28 16.48
N THR A 124 3.08 5.75 15.40
CA THR A 124 2.76 6.55 14.21
C THR A 124 1.34 7.10 14.23
N GLY A 125 0.44 6.49 15.00
CA GLY A 125 -0.98 6.82 14.98
C GLY A 125 -1.73 6.26 13.77
N HIS A 126 -1.08 5.45 12.94
CA HIS A 126 -1.68 4.83 11.76
C HIS A 126 -1.96 3.37 12.02
N LYS A 127 -2.87 2.79 11.25
CA LYS A 127 -3.41 1.45 11.51
C LYS A 127 -3.27 0.53 10.32
N ILE A 128 -3.14 -0.77 10.61
CA ILE A 128 -3.14 -1.85 9.61
C ILE A 128 -4.51 -2.52 9.63
N TYR A 129 -5.13 -2.60 8.46
CA TYR A 129 -6.38 -3.32 8.27
C TYR A 129 -6.11 -4.54 7.43
N ASN A 130 -6.44 -5.71 7.95
CA ASN A 130 -6.19 -6.99 7.28
C ASN A 130 -7.43 -7.43 6.53
N VAL A 131 -7.26 -7.78 5.26
CA VAL A 131 -8.37 -8.23 4.44
C VAL A 131 -8.69 -9.68 4.75
N LEU A 132 -9.93 -9.96 5.12
CA LEU A 132 -10.41 -11.30 5.42
C LEU A 132 -11.32 -11.77 4.30
N GLN A 133 -10.71 -12.30 3.25
CA GLN A 133 -11.44 -12.68 2.03
C GLN A 133 -12.54 -13.69 2.27
N LEU A 134 -12.35 -14.59 3.21
CA LEU A 134 -13.34 -15.64 3.49
C LEU A 134 -14.68 -15.10 3.93
N ARG A 135 -14.73 -13.88 4.39
CA ARG A 135 -15.98 -13.27 4.85
C ARG A 135 -16.90 -12.83 3.73
N VAL A 136 -16.38 -12.69 2.53
CA VAL A 136 -17.17 -12.27 1.37
C VAL A 136 -17.80 -13.45 0.66
N HIS A 137 -17.52 -14.66 1.12
CA HIS A 137 -18.10 -15.88 0.58
C HIS A 137 -19.06 -16.49 1.61
N PRO A 138 -20.33 -16.59 1.28
CA PRO A 138 -21.29 -17.26 2.15
C PRO A 138 -20.99 -18.74 2.32
#